data_c9af6d4a3be5d14b4a253c65bd15f775
#
_entry.id   c9af6d4a3be5d14b4a253c65bd15f775
#
_cell.length_a   1.000
_cell.length_b   1.000
_cell.length_c   1.000
_cell.angle_alpha   90.00
_cell.angle_beta   90.00
_cell.angle_gamma   90.00
#
_symmetry.space_group_name_H-M   'P 1'
#
loop_
_entity.id
_entity.type
_entity.pdbx_description
1 polymer ?
#
loop_
_entity_poly.entity_id
_entity_poly.type
_entity_poly.pdbx_seq_one_letter_code
_entity_poly.pdbx_strand_id
1 'polypeptide(L)'
;MKIKNILLTLCTSLLLTNVAAHAKEVKIGMAIDDLRLERWQKDRDIFVKKAESLGAKVFVQSANGNEETQMSQIENMINRGVDVLVIIPYNGQVLSNVVKEAKQEGIKVLAYDRMINDADIDFYISFDNEKVGELQAKALVDIVPQGNYFLMGGSPVDNNAKLFRAGQMKVLQPYVDSGKIKVVGDQWVDGWLPENALKIMENALTANNNKIDAVVASNDA
;
A
#
# COMPACT_ATOMS: atom_id res chain seq x y z
N MET A 1 -53.05 -57.47 -51.44
CA MET A 1 -52.24 -56.24 -51.66
C MET A 1 -51.75 -55.82 -50.33
N LYS A 2 -50.46 -55.94 -50.07
CA LYS A 2 -49.78 -55.64 -48.73
C LYS A 2 -49.12 -54.31 -48.81
N ILE A 3 -49.54 -53.36 -47.98
CA ILE A 3 -48.92 -52.04 -47.82
C ILE A 3 -47.88 -52.17 -46.73
N LYS A 4 -46.56 -52.01 -47.09
CA LYS A 4 -45.49 -51.99 -46.14
C LYS A 4 -45.33 -50.60 -45.52
N ASN A 5 -45.46 -50.54 -44.21
CA ASN A 5 -45.13 -49.34 -43.43
C ASN A 5 -43.64 -49.17 -43.36
N ILE A 6 -43.14 -48.05 -43.87
CA ILE A 6 -41.78 -47.62 -43.66
C ILE A 6 -41.76 -46.66 -42.46
N LEU A 7 -41.22 -47.15 -41.36
CA LEU A 7 -40.94 -46.34 -40.17
C LEU A 7 -39.65 -45.53 -40.40
N LEU A 8 -39.80 -44.24 -40.58
CA LEU A 8 -38.66 -43.31 -40.69
C LEU A 8 -38.26 -42.89 -39.28
N THR A 9 -37.18 -43.50 -38.77
CA THR A 9 -36.59 -43.14 -37.47
C THR A 9 -35.74 -41.86 -37.66
N LEU A 10 -36.28 -40.75 -37.18
CA LEU A 10 -35.54 -39.46 -37.17
C LEU A 10 -34.60 -39.43 -35.95
N CYS A 11 -33.33 -39.76 -36.17
CA CYS A 11 -32.30 -39.56 -35.16
C CYS A 11 -31.97 -38.06 -35.05
N THR A 12 -32.59 -37.37 -34.11
CA THR A 12 -32.17 -36.02 -33.69
C THR A 12 -30.93 -36.15 -32.82
N SER A 13 -29.75 -36.00 -33.43
CA SER A 13 -28.50 -35.84 -32.72
C SER A 13 -28.47 -34.45 -32.03
N LEU A 14 -28.74 -34.42 -30.74
CA LEU A 14 -28.54 -33.25 -29.88
C LEU A 14 -27.03 -33.01 -29.82
N LEU A 15 -26.55 -32.08 -30.63
CA LEU A 15 -25.20 -31.51 -30.48
C LEU A 15 -25.20 -30.67 -29.18
N LEU A 16 -24.81 -31.28 -28.07
CA LEU A 16 -24.42 -30.59 -26.85
C LEU A 16 -23.16 -29.78 -27.16
N THR A 17 -23.34 -28.56 -27.64
CA THR A 17 -22.25 -27.56 -27.68
C THR A 17 -21.91 -27.26 -26.23
N ASN A 18 -20.85 -27.86 -25.72
CA ASN A 18 -20.19 -27.42 -24.52
C ASN A 18 -19.65 -25.99 -24.78
N VAL A 19 -20.46 -24.99 -24.52
CA VAL A 19 -19.99 -23.63 -24.35
C VAL A 19 -19.19 -23.64 -23.05
N ALA A 20 -17.91 -23.94 -23.17
CA ALA A 20 -16.99 -23.65 -22.09
C ALA A 20 -17.09 -22.13 -21.84
N ALA A 21 -17.82 -21.75 -20.80
CA ALA A 21 -17.80 -20.38 -20.33
C ALA A 21 -16.36 -20.07 -19.96
N HIS A 22 -15.61 -19.48 -20.89
CA HIS A 22 -14.31 -18.90 -20.56
C HIS A 22 -14.62 -17.80 -19.55
N ALA A 23 -14.27 -18.03 -18.30
CA ALA A 23 -14.30 -16.97 -17.29
C ALA A 23 -13.50 -15.80 -17.87
N LYS A 24 -14.12 -14.61 -17.90
CA LYS A 24 -13.44 -13.40 -18.39
C LYS A 24 -12.14 -13.22 -17.59
N GLU A 25 -11.03 -13.06 -18.30
CA GLU A 25 -9.73 -12.76 -17.67
C GLU A 25 -9.84 -11.47 -16.86
N VAL A 26 -9.60 -11.55 -15.56
CA VAL A 26 -9.61 -10.38 -14.68
C VAL A 26 -8.36 -9.53 -14.93
N LYS A 27 -8.57 -8.26 -15.22
CA LYS A 27 -7.49 -7.28 -15.43
C LYS A 27 -7.28 -6.46 -14.15
N ILE A 28 -6.08 -6.47 -13.63
CA ILE A 28 -5.69 -5.74 -12.42
C ILE A 28 -4.70 -4.65 -12.79
N GLY A 29 -5.02 -3.40 -12.44
CA GLY A 29 -4.07 -2.30 -12.45
C GLY A 29 -3.41 -2.19 -11.08
N MET A 30 -2.07 -2.22 -11.02
CA MET A 30 -1.31 -2.03 -9.79
C MET A 30 -0.51 -0.74 -9.88
N ALA A 31 -0.95 0.29 -9.15
CA ALA A 31 -0.31 1.59 -9.07
C ALA A 31 0.55 1.67 -7.80
N ILE A 32 1.86 1.70 -7.99
CA ILE A 32 2.85 1.68 -6.91
C ILE A 32 3.47 3.06 -6.74
N ASP A 33 3.62 3.48 -5.48
CA ASP A 33 4.30 4.68 -5.06
C ASP A 33 5.70 4.81 -5.70
N ASP A 34 6.65 4.00 -5.25
CA ASP A 34 8.04 4.13 -5.65
C ASP A 34 8.78 2.80 -5.59
N LEU A 35 9.13 2.25 -6.75
CA LEU A 35 9.90 1.00 -6.82
C LEU A 35 11.39 1.15 -6.44
N ARG A 36 11.88 2.34 -6.14
CA ARG A 36 13.20 2.52 -5.51
C ARG A 36 13.23 1.97 -4.09
N LEU A 37 12.08 1.93 -3.41
CA LEU A 37 11.92 1.28 -2.12
C LEU A 37 11.86 -0.24 -2.31
N GLU A 38 12.87 -0.95 -1.80
CA GLU A 38 13.09 -2.39 -2.01
C GLU A 38 11.87 -3.23 -1.63
N ARG A 39 11.17 -2.86 -0.57
CA ARG A 39 9.95 -3.52 -0.11
C ARG A 39 8.92 -3.64 -1.24
N TRP A 40 8.66 -2.56 -1.96
CA TRP A 40 7.64 -2.56 -3.01
C TRP A 40 7.99 -3.44 -4.20
N GLN A 41 9.28 -3.65 -4.46
CA GLN A 41 9.71 -4.61 -5.49
C GLN A 41 9.30 -6.04 -5.10
N LYS A 42 9.54 -6.41 -3.83
CA LYS A 42 9.18 -7.75 -3.32
C LYS A 42 7.68 -7.96 -3.28
N ASP A 43 6.93 -6.97 -2.77
CA ASP A 43 5.47 -7.03 -2.68
C ASP A 43 4.83 -7.11 -4.08
N ARG A 44 5.30 -6.32 -5.04
CA ARG A 44 4.91 -6.40 -6.45
C ARG A 44 5.11 -7.80 -7.02
N ASP A 45 6.30 -8.36 -6.87
CA ASP A 45 6.66 -9.63 -7.49
C ASP A 45 5.80 -10.79 -6.92
N ILE A 46 5.57 -10.78 -5.61
CA ILE A 46 4.70 -11.76 -4.94
C ILE A 46 3.25 -11.59 -5.42
N PHE A 47 2.76 -10.36 -5.45
CA PHE A 47 1.39 -10.05 -5.88
C PHE A 47 1.15 -10.47 -7.33
N VAL A 48 2.02 -10.04 -8.25
CA VAL A 48 1.91 -10.35 -9.69
C VAL A 48 1.93 -11.86 -9.90
N LYS A 49 2.93 -12.54 -9.35
CA LYS A 49 3.04 -14.00 -9.45
C LYS A 49 1.78 -14.71 -8.96
N LYS A 50 1.21 -14.26 -7.84
CA LYS A 50 0.01 -14.86 -7.26
C LYS A 50 -1.22 -14.59 -8.13
N ALA A 51 -1.42 -13.35 -8.57
CA ALA A 51 -2.55 -12.95 -9.39
C ALA A 51 -2.55 -13.71 -10.74
N GLU A 52 -1.40 -13.78 -11.41
CA GLU A 52 -1.24 -14.50 -12.68
C GLU A 52 -1.47 -16.02 -12.50
N SER A 53 -1.03 -16.60 -11.39
CA SER A 53 -1.29 -18.01 -11.08
C SER A 53 -2.78 -18.32 -10.90
N LEU A 54 -3.60 -17.29 -10.64
CA LEU A 54 -5.06 -17.37 -10.53
C LEU A 54 -5.77 -17.00 -11.84
N GLY A 55 -5.03 -16.76 -12.94
CA GLY A 55 -5.58 -16.44 -14.25
C GLY A 55 -5.91 -14.96 -14.45
N ALA A 56 -5.42 -14.06 -13.59
CA ALA A 56 -5.55 -12.62 -13.79
C ALA A 56 -4.39 -12.07 -14.62
N LYS A 57 -4.61 -10.92 -15.27
CA LYS A 57 -3.58 -10.14 -15.94
C LYS A 57 -3.27 -8.88 -15.15
N VAL A 58 -2.01 -8.64 -14.82
CA VAL A 58 -1.60 -7.50 -14.00
C VAL A 58 -0.84 -6.47 -14.83
N PHE A 59 -1.24 -5.20 -14.70
CA PHE A 59 -0.57 -4.04 -15.29
C PHE A 59 0.04 -3.23 -14.15
N VAL A 60 1.37 -3.24 -14.05
CA VAL A 60 2.10 -2.54 -12.99
C VAL A 60 2.61 -1.20 -13.51
N GLN A 61 2.45 -0.14 -12.74
CA GLN A 61 3.08 1.15 -12.95
C GLN A 61 3.62 1.71 -11.62
N SER A 62 4.76 2.40 -11.68
CA SER A 62 5.37 3.07 -10.54
C SER A 62 5.43 4.56 -10.77
N ALA A 63 4.99 5.31 -9.78
CA ALA A 63 4.99 6.77 -9.83
C ALA A 63 6.37 7.39 -9.52
N ASN A 64 7.32 6.59 -9.02
CA ASN A 64 8.66 7.04 -8.64
C ASN A 64 8.64 8.24 -7.68
N GLY A 65 7.72 8.24 -6.72
CA GLY A 65 7.58 9.28 -5.72
C GLY A 65 6.96 10.58 -6.24
N ASN A 66 6.11 10.52 -7.28
CA ASN A 66 5.42 11.69 -7.82
C ASN A 66 3.90 11.46 -7.86
N GLU A 67 3.15 12.32 -7.15
CA GLU A 67 1.70 12.16 -7.01
C GLU A 67 0.93 12.41 -8.33
N GLU A 68 1.34 13.39 -9.13
CA GLU A 68 0.69 13.71 -10.41
C GLU A 68 0.88 12.56 -11.41
N THR A 69 2.10 11.98 -11.41
CA THR A 69 2.39 10.79 -12.19
C THR A 69 1.51 9.62 -11.75
N GLN A 70 1.32 9.41 -10.44
CA GLN A 70 0.48 8.34 -9.94
C GLN A 70 -0.98 8.52 -10.35
N MET A 71 -1.53 9.74 -10.23
CA MET A 71 -2.89 10.04 -10.68
C MET A 71 -3.07 9.73 -12.18
N SER A 72 -2.19 10.25 -13.03
CA SER A 72 -2.24 10.00 -14.47
C SER A 72 -2.12 8.52 -14.83
N GLN A 73 -1.31 7.76 -14.08
CA GLN A 73 -1.19 6.31 -14.27
C GLN A 73 -2.48 5.58 -13.90
N ILE A 74 -3.15 5.98 -12.82
CA ILE A 74 -4.44 5.41 -12.40
C ILE A 74 -5.52 5.72 -13.46
N GLU A 75 -5.62 6.95 -13.93
CA GLU A 75 -6.52 7.35 -15.03
C GLU A 75 -6.29 6.51 -16.27
N ASN A 76 -5.03 6.28 -16.65
CA ASN A 76 -4.68 5.41 -17.78
C ASN A 76 -5.13 3.95 -17.58
N MET A 77 -5.06 3.44 -16.35
CA MET A 77 -5.57 2.09 -16.02
C MET A 77 -7.10 2.03 -16.10
N ILE A 78 -7.80 3.07 -15.63
CA ILE A 78 -9.26 3.21 -15.77
C ILE A 78 -9.64 3.18 -17.25
N ASN A 79 -9.02 4.02 -18.07
CA ASN A 79 -9.25 4.08 -19.51
C ASN A 79 -8.93 2.77 -20.25
N ARG A 80 -8.00 1.97 -19.74
CA ARG A 80 -7.67 0.63 -20.26
C ARG A 80 -8.73 -0.41 -19.92
N GLY A 81 -9.67 -0.10 -19.05
CA GLY A 81 -10.73 -0.98 -18.61
C GLY A 81 -10.21 -2.13 -17.76
N VAL A 82 -9.46 -1.83 -16.71
CA VAL A 82 -9.13 -2.79 -15.67
C VAL A 82 -10.39 -3.11 -14.84
N ASP A 83 -10.46 -4.30 -14.28
CA ASP A 83 -11.58 -4.70 -13.42
C ASP A 83 -11.32 -4.33 -11.94
N VAL A 84 -10.04 -4.24 -11.57
CA VAL A 84 -9.59 -3.94 -10.20
C VAL A 84 -8.38 -2.99 -10.25
N LEU A 85 -8.37 -2.02 -9.36
CA LEU A 85 -7.20 -1.19 -9.04
C LEU A 85 -6.65 -1.58 -7.66
N VAL A 86 -5.36 -1.87 -7.61
CA VAL A 86 -4.59 -2.05 -6.38
C VAL A 86 -3.62 -0.87 -6.28
N ILE A 87 -3.80 -0.04 -5.27
CA ILE A 87 -3.07 1.22 -5.15
C ILE A 87 -2.25 1.22 -3.86
N ILE A 88 -0.95 1.46 -4.00
CA ILE A 88 -0.06 1.84 -2.90
C ILE A 88 0.13 3.34 -3.05
N PRO A 89 -0.62 4.19 -2.34
CA PRO A 89 -0.58 5.62 -2.59
C PRO A 89 0.75 6.25 -2.17
N TYR A 90 1.28 7.14 -3.00
CA TYR A 90 2.33 8.06 -2.59
C TYR A 90 1.79 9.07 -1.58
N ASN A 91 0.73 9.77 -1.98
CA ASN A 91 -0.02 10.68 -1.13
C ASN A 91 -1.49 10.23 -1.06
N GLY A 92 -1.88 9.71 0.11
CA GLY A 92 -3.24 9.21 0.32
C GLY A 92 -4.33 10.28 0.36
N GLN A 93 -3.98 11.56 0.37
CA GLN A 93 -4.96 12.67 0.50
C GLN A 93 -5.49 13.17 -0.84
N VAL A 94 -4.78 12.91 -1.95
CA VAL A 94 -5.10 13.50 -3.26
C VAL A 94 -5.84 12.55 -4.21
N LEU A 95 -5.98 11.28 -3.86
CA LEU A 95 -6.49 10.25 -4.78
C LEU A 95 -8.01 10.06 -4.74
N SER A 96 -8.75 10.78 -3.88
CA SER A 96 -10.20 10.58 -3.72
C SER A 96 -10.98 10.78 -5.02
N ASN A 97 -10.60 11.75 -5.84
CA ASN A 97 -11.30 12.03 -7.11
C ASN A 97 -11.09 10.91 -8.12
N VAL A 98 -9.86 10.46 -8.34
CA VAL A 98 -9.57 9.38 -9.30
C VAL A 98 -10.15 8.03 -8.83
N VAL A 99 -10.24 7.80 -7.51
CA VAL A 99 -10.97 6.66 -6.96
C VAL A 99 -12.46 6.76 -7.28
N LYS A 100 -13.07 7.94 -7.14
CA LYS A 100 -14.48 8.16 -7.51
C LYS A 100 -14.73 7.87 -8.98
N GLU A 101 -13.82 8.28 -9.88
CA GLU A 101 -13.91 7.97 -11.31
C GLU A 101 -13.84 6.45 -11.55
N ALA A 102 -12.90 5.75 -10.93
CA ALA A 102 -12.81 4.28 -11.02
C ALA A 102 -14.10 3.60 -10.57
N LYS A 103 -14.71 4.07 -9.47
CA LYS A 103 -15.97 3.54 -8.96
C LYS A 103 -17.14 3.78 -9.92
N GLN A 104 -17.18 4.93 -10.60
CA GLN A 104 -18.21 5.22 -11.63
C GLN A 104 -18.14 4.27 -12.82
N GLU A 105 -16.92 3.84 -13.18
CA GLU A 105 -16.68 2.83 -14.22
C GLU A 105 -16.86 1.38 -13.70
N GLY A 106 -17.30 1.20 -12.46
CA GLY A 106 -17.54 -0.12 -11.85
C GLY A 106 -16.27 -0.86 -11.44
N ILE A 107 -15.12 -0.19 -11.46
CA ILE A 107 -13.82 -0.75 -11.08
C ILE A 107 -13.75 -0.89 -9.56
N LYS A 108 -13.27 -2.03 -9.08
CA LYS A 108 -13.01 -2.24 -7.65
C LYS A 108 -11.69 -1.64 -7.24
N VAL A 109 -11.67 -0.94 -6.10
CA VAL A 109 -10.47 -0.26 -5.60
C VAL A 109 -10.02 -0.86 -4.28
N LEU A 110 -8.77 -1.31 -4.24
CA LEU A 110 -8.08 -1.82 -3.06
C LEU A 110 -6.93 -0.88 -2.71
N ALA A 111 -6.96 -0.30 -1.52
CA ALA A 111 -5.82 0.39 -0.93
C ALA A 111 -4.91 -0.65 -0.26
N TYR A 112 -3.67 -0.75 -0.73
CA TYR A 112 -2.70 -1.72 -0.24
C TYR A 112 -1.64 -1.05 0.64
N ASP A 113 -1.52 -1.52 1.86
CA ASP A 113 -0.62 -1.02 2.91
C ASP A 113 -0.96 0.40 3.39
N ARG A 114 -1.03 1.38 2.49
CA ARG A 114 -1.31 2.78 2.82
C ARG A 114 -2.76 3.14 2.52
N MET A 115 -3.35 3.94 3.39
CA MET A 115 -4.75 4.38 3.25
C MET A 115 -4.88 5.46 2.17
N ILE A 116 -5.98 5.38 1.41
CA ILE A 116 -6.50 6.50 0.62
C ILE A 116 -7.58 7.17 1.44
N ASN A 117 -7.33 8.39 1.90
CA ASN A 117 -8.25 9.11 2.76
C ASN A 117 -9.42 9.67 1.95
N ASP A 118 -10.57 9.82 2.61
CA ASP A 118 -11.79 10.43 2.05
C ASP A 118 -12.23 9.83 0.71
N ALA A 119 -12.01 8.53 0.51
CA ALA A 119 -12.32 7.80 -0.71
C ALA A 119 -13.18 6.55 -0.41
N ASP A 120 -14.15 6.26 -1.31
CA ASP A 120 -14.98 5.05 -1.27
C ASP A 120 -14.21 3.86 -1.85
N ILE A 121 -13.25 3.32 -1.08
CA ILE A 121 -12.50 2.12 -1.45
C ILE A 121 -13.29 0.85 -1.09
N ASP A 122 -13.17 -0.21 -1.91
CA ASP A 122 -13.85 -1.49 -1.65
C ASP A 122 -13.11 -2.32 -0.60
N PHE A 123 -11.79 -2.18 -0.51
CA PHE A 123 -10.97 -2.95 0.42
C PHE A 123 -9.71 -2.20 0.83
N TYR A 124 -9.33 -2.35 2.09
CA TYR A 124 -8.07 -1.86 2.64
C TYR A 124 -7.36 -2.98 3.37
N ILE A 125 -6.09 -3.16 3.09
CA ILE A 125 -5.24 -4.14 3.79
C ILE A 125 -3.97 -3.45 4.27
N SER A 126 -3.73 -3.51 5.57
CA SER A 126 -2.55 -2.94 6.23
C SER A 126 -2.29 -3.64 7.56
N PHE A 127 -1.33 -3.14 8.30
CA PHE A 127 -1.06 -3.53 9.67
C PHE A 127 -1.82 -2.63 10.66
N ASP A 128 -1.85 -3.02 11.93
CA ASP A 128 -2.19 -2.11 13.02
C ASP A 128 -1.02 -1.15 13.26
N ASN A 129 -1.00 -0.07 12.47
CA ASN A 129 0.13 0.83 12.41
C ASN A 129 0.37 1.60 13.71
N GLU A 130 -0.69 1.87 14.47
CA GLU A 130 -0.55 2.48 15.79
C GLU A 130 0.11 1.50 16.77
N LYS A 131 -0.30 0.23 16.73
CA LYS A 131 0.34 -0.83 17.51
C LYS A 131 1.80 -1.06 17.15
N VAL A 132 2.14 -0.97 15.86
CA VAL A 132 3.54 -1.02 15.41
C VAL A 132 4.33 0.11 16.08
N GLY A 133 3.82 1.34 16.08
CA GLY A 133 4.47 2.48 16.75
C GLY A 133 4.67 2.25 18.25
N GLU A 134 3.65 1.71 18.95
CA GLU A 134 3.78 1.35 20.37
C GLU A 134 4.91 0.34 20.60
N LEU A 135 5.00 -0.69 19.74
CA LEU A 135 6.04 -1.72 19.86
C LEU A 135 7.43 -1.19 19.60
N GLN A 136 7.60 -0.29 18.60
CA GLN A 136 8.86 0.38 18.31
C GLN A 136 9.37 1.17 19.52
N ALA A 137 8.52 2.03 20.08
CA ALA A 137 8.88 2.85 21.21
C ALA A 137 9.12 2.00 22.48
N LYS A 138 8.28 0.98 22.71
CA LYS A 138 8.45 0.09 23.86
C LYS A 138 9.78 -0.63 23.81
N ALA A 139 10.15 -1.22 22.69
CA ALA A 139 11.43 -1.91 22.54
C ALA A 139 12.61 -0.99 22.87
N LEU A 140 12.51 0.29 22.51
CA LEU A 140 13.58 1.25 22.74
C LEU A 140 13.65 1.72 24.20
N VAL A 141 12.51 2.03 24.84
CA VAL A 141 12.52 2.44 26.26
C VAL A 141 12.89 1.29 27.22
N ASP A 142 12.67 0.05 26.82
CA ASP A 142 13.13 -1.10 27.60
C ASP A 142 14.67 -1.20 27.68
N ILE A 143 15.37 -0.65 26.66
CA ILE A 143 16.84 -0.67 26.56
C ILE A 143 17.43 0.66 27.03
N VAL A 144 16.83 1.80 26.66
CA VAL A 144 17.29 3.16 26.95
C VAL A 144 16.17 3.92 27.66
N PRO A 145 15.90 3.67 28.97
CA PRO A 145 14.71 4.21 29.65
C PRO A 145 14.78 5.72 29.96
N GLN A 146 15.90 6.36 29.66
CA GLN A 146 16.12 7.80 29.85
C GLN A 146 17.20 8.32 28.92
N GLY A 147 17.11 9.60 28.56
CA GLY A 147 18.11 10.26 27.72
C GLY A 147 17.51 11.17 26.65
N ASN A 148 18.36 11.60 25.73
CA ASN A 148 18.00 12.43 24.61
C ASN A 148 17.50 11.57 23.44
N TYR A 149 16.24 11.71 23.10
CA TYR A 149 15.59 10.96 22.02
C TYR A 149 15.40 11.82 20.80
N PHE A 150 15.71 11.28 19.63
CA PHE A 150 15.37 11.85 18.35
C PHE A 150 14.25 11.03 17.69
N LEU A 151 13.21 11.69 17.23
CA LEU A 151 12.09 11.03 16.57
C LEU A 151 12.21 11.22 15.05
N MET A 152 12.37 10.11 14.32
CA MET A 152 12.51 10.10 12.87
C MET A 152 11.26 9.45 12.27
N GLY A 153 10.30 10.27 11.84
CA GLY A 153 9.08 9.82 11.19
C GLY A 153 9.30 9.43 9.74
N GLY A 154 8.38 8.64 9.18
CA GLY A 154 8.34 8.37 7.75
C GLY A 154 7.83 9.56 6.93
N SER A 155 7.31 9.30 5.73
CA SER A 155 6.79 10.37 4.88
C SER A 155 5.58 11.08 5.50
N PRO A 156 5.56 12.43 5.55
CA PRO A 156 4.46 13.19 6.17
C PRO A 156 3.11 13.07 5.43
N VAL A 157 3.15 12.65 4.17
CA VAL A 157 1.94 12.45 3.34
C VAL A 157 1.38 11.03 3.45
N ASP A 158 2.09 10.14 4.16
CA ASP A 158 1.65 8.78 4.43
C ASP A 158 0.93 8.69 5.78
N ASN A 159 -0.29 8.18 5.77
CA ASN A 159 -1.09 8.00 6.98
C ASN A 159 -0.42 7.02 7.97
N ASN A 160 0.27 5.99 7.48
CA ASN A 160 0.96 5.02 8.34
C ASN A 160 2.03 5.68 9.19
N ALA A 161 2.80 6.61 8.63
CA ALA A 161 3.81 7.35 9.38
C ALA A 161 3.22 8.14 10.56
N LYS A 162 2.03 8.74 10.36
CA LYS A 162 1.29 9.44 11.42
C LYS A 162 0.80 8.50 12.50
N LEU A 163 0.30 7.33 12.12
CA LEU A 163 -0.16 6.29 13.05
C LEU A 163 1.02 5.71 13.86
N PHE A 164 2.16 5.45 13.23
CA PHE A 164 3.38 5.04 13.95
C PHE A 164 3.76 6.09 14.99
N ARG A 165 3.79 7.38 14.62
CA ARG A 165 4.10 8.46 15.56
C ARG A 165 3.09 8.53 16.71
N ALA A 166 1.81 8.36 16.45
CA ALA A 166 0.78 8.33 17.49
C ALA A 166 1.04 7.19 18.47
N GLY A 167 1.31 5.98 17.97
CA GLY A 167 1.66 4.82 18.80
C GLY A 167 2.95 5.00 19.58
N GLN A 168 3.99 5.56 18.94
CA GLN A 168 5.26 5.88 19.60
C GLN A 168 5.03 6.83 20.78
N MET A 169 4.27 7.90 20.56
CA MET A 169 4.03 8.90 21.61
C MET A 169 3.15 8.38 22.75
N LYS A 170 2.23 7.45 22.53
CA LYS A 170 1.51 6.77 23.63
C LYS A 170 2.47 6.15 24.64
N VAL A 171 3.57 5.58 24.17
CA VAL A 171 4.56 4.95 25.04
C VAL A 171 5.54 5.97 25.61
N LEU A 172 6.01 6.92 24.80
CA LEU A 172 7.05 7.86 25.17
C LEU A 172 6.55 8.97 26.09
N GLN A 173 5.29 9.42 25.92
CA GLN A 173 4.77 10.59 26.62
C GLN A 173 4.95 10.57 28.13
N PRO A 174 4.65 9.46 28.87
CA PRO A 174 4.89 9.40 30.31
C PRO A 174 6.37 9.58 30.71
N TYR A 175 7.30 9.15 29.85
CA TYR A 175 8.75 9.35 30.10
C TYR A 175 9.18 10.78 29.80
N VAL A 176 8.56 11.42 28.83
CA VAL A 176 8.77 12.83 28.50
C VAL A 176 8.23 13.71 29.64
N ASP A 177 7.00 13.46 30.09
CA ASP A 177 6.34 14.21 31.16
C ASP A 177 7.08 14.11 32.50
N SER A 178 7.70 12.95 32.76
CA SER A 178 8.53 12.74 33.96
C SER A 178 9.94 13.30 33.84
N GLY A 179 10.33 13.84 32.68
CA GLY A 179 11.66 14.37 32.40
C GLY A 179 12.75 13.30 32.23
N LYS A 180 12.41 12.01 32.19
CA LYS A 180 13.35 10.93 31.92
C LYS A 180 13.85 10.95 30.49
N ILE A 181 12.94 11.23 29.54
CA ILE A 181 13.25 11.37 28.12
C ILE A 181 13.10 12.83 27.71
N LYS A 182 14.11 13.35 27.05
CA LYS A 182 14.06 14.64 26.39
C LYS A 182 14.03 14.42 24.88
N VAL A 183 12.95 14.80 24.23
CA VAL A 183 12.88 14.82 22.75
C VAL A 183 13.70 16.00 22.26
N VAL A 184 14.85 15.71 21.62
CA VAL A 184 15.80 16.71 21.12
C VAL A 184 15.62 17.02 19.63
N GLY A 185 14.71 16.33 18.97
CA GLY A 185 14.27 16.61 17.61
C GLY A 185 13.18 15.64 17.19
N ASP A 186 12.33 16.12 16.27
CA ASP A 186 11.23 15.38 15.67
C ASP A 186 11.13 15.81 14.20
N GLN A 187 11.53 14.92 13.29
CA GLN A 187 11.53 15.21 11.86
C GLN A 187 10.94 14.05 11.04
N TRP A 188 10.48 14.40 9.85
CA TRP A 188 9.86 13.50 8.93
C TRP A 188 10.74 13.28 7.70
N VAL A 189 10.84 12.02 7.26
CA VAL A 189 11.62 11.61 6.10
C VAL A 189 10.73 11.62 4.86
N ASP A 190 10.85 12.67 4.07
CA ASP A 190 10.08 12.79 2.84
C ASP A 190 10.35 11.62 1.89
N GLY A 191 9.25 11.09 1.33
CA GLY A 191 9.27 9.95 0.41
C GLY A 191 9.81 8.64 1.02
N TRP A 192 10.04 8.56 2.33
CA TRP A 192 10.69 7.41 2.98
C TRP A 192 12.12 7.14 2.48
N LEU A 193 12.76 8.12 1.85
CA LEU A 193 14.05 7.95 1.19
C LEU A 193 15.21 7.90 2.20
N PRO A 194 16.06 6.85 2.19
CA PRO A 194 17.19 6.71 3.12
C PRO A 194 18.17 7.89 3.07
N GLU A 195 18.40 8.48 1.90
CA GLU A 195 19.26 9.66 1.75
C GLU A 195 18.74 10.90 2.47
N ASN A 196 17.41 11.03 2.60
CA ASN A 196 16.80 12.10 3.38
C ASN A 196 16.96 11.82 4.88
N ALA A 197 16.77 10.57 5.31
CA ALA A 197 17.00 10.15 6.69
C ALA A 197 18.45 10.39 7.12
N LEU A 198 19.44 10.06 6.26
CA LEU A 198 20.85 10.29 6.51
C LEU A 198 21.13 11.78 6.77
N LYS A 199 20.68 12.67 5.88
CA LYS A 199 20.86 14.13 6.03
C LYS A 199 20.24 14.66 7.32
N ILE A 200 19.03 14.18 7.64
CA ILE A 200 18.33 14.56 8.88
C ILE A 200 19.19 14.15 10.09
N MET A 201 19.70 12.91 10.09
CA MET A 201 20.48 12.40 11.22
C MET A 201 21.83 13.11 11.38
N GLU A 202 22.56 13.39 10.30
CA GLU A 202 23.81 14.15 10.33
C GLU A 202 23.59 15.56 10.91
N ASN A 203 22.53 16.25 10.47
CA ASN A 203 22.15 17.55 11.01
C ASN A 203 21.75 17.48 12.49
N ALA A 204 20.98 16.45 12.87
CA ALA A 204 20.56 16.25 14.24
C ALA A 204 21.73 15.99 15.19
N LEU A 205 22.68 15.15 14.79
CA LEU A 205 23.90 14.89 15.57
C LEU A 205 24.74 16.18 15.75
N THR A 206 24.91 16.93 14.69
CA THR A 206 25.65 18.21 14.75
C THR A 206 24.95 19.19 15.68
N ALA A 207 23.64 19.39 15.54
CA ALA A 207 22.86 20.33 16.36
C ALA A 207 22.83 19.95 17.84
N ASN A 208 22.96 18.68 18.17
CA ASN A 208 22.93 18.16 19.53
C ASN A 208 24.33 17.81 20.07
N ASN A 209 25.44 18.25 19.43
CA ASN A 209 26.81 17.94 19.82
C ASN A 209 27.03 16.42 19.99
N ASN A 210 26.49 15.60 19.13
CA ASN A 210 26.50 14.13 19.17
C ASN A 210 25.88 13.53 20.46
N LYS A 211 24.98 14.25 21.13
CA LYS A 211 24.32 13.81 22.36
C LYS A 211 22.90 13.37 22.08
N ILE A 212 22.76 12.33 21.28
CA ILE A 212 21.50 11.61 21.02
C ILE A 212 21.71 10.18 21.53
N ASP A 213 20.89 9.78 22.53
CA ASP A 213 21.03 8.50 23.18
C ASP A 213 20.18 7.42 22.48
N ALA A 214 19.10 7.84 21.82
CA ALA A 214 18.21 6.93 21.08
C ALA A 214 17.53 7.63 19.90
N VAL A 215 17.26 6.86 18.84
CA VAL A 215 16.50 7.29 17.68
C VAL A 215 15.29 6.38 17.52
N VAL A 216 14.08 6.95 17.57
CA VAL A 216 12.84 6.22 17.25
C VAL A 216 12.56 6.42 15.77
N ALA A 217 12.97 5.45 14.96
CA ALA A 217 12.70 5.44 13.52
C ALA A 217 11.40 4.69 13.20
N SER A 218 10.73 5.09 12.12
CA SER A 218 9.49 4.46 11.68
C SER A 218 9.69 3.16 10.89
N ASN A 219 10.88 2.93 10.34
CA ASN A 219 11.30 1.69 9.69
C ASN A 219 12.82 1.48 9.85
N ASP A 220 13.34 0.44 9.22
CA ASP A 220 14.74 -0.02 9.29
C ASP A 220 15.57 0.31 8.02
N ALA A 221 15.03 1.13 7.11
CA ALA A 221 15.71 1.55 5.87
C ALA A 221 16.59 2.76 6.04
#